data_52f0752efc00e6c4afd86470d4cd94ef
#
_entry.id   52f0752efc00e6c4afd86470d4cd94ef
#
_cell.length_a   1.000
_cell.length_b   1.000
_cell.length_c   1.000
_cell.angle_alpha   90.00
_cell.angle_beta   90.00
_cell.angle_gamma   90.00
#
_symmetry.space_group_name_H-M   'P 1'
#
loop_
_entity.id
_entity.type
_entity.pdbx_description
1 polymer ?
#
loop_
_entity_poly.entity_id
_entity_poly.type
_entity_poly.pdbx_seq_one_letter_code
_entity_poly.pdbx_strand_id
1 'polypeptide(L)'
;MLTTAHNGVRDGLIVLSGGLDSTTLLYDYRDEIALAVTFDYGSKHNQREIPCAQHHCRQLGIEHLIIPLGFMGQYFRSDLLLSGGEIPLGAYNEENMQATVVPFRNGIMLSIAAGLAENRGLKRLFIANHFGDHNIYPDCRAAFAEPMAEAILQGTSN
;
A
#
# COMPACT_ATOMS: atom_id res chain seq x y z
N MET A 1 9.62 -20.36 15.17
CA MET A 1 9.85 -18.92 15.44
C MET A 1 11.27 -18.58 15.03
N LEU A 2 11.46 -18.04 13.85
CA LEU A 2 12.75 -17.50 13.44
C LEU A 2 12.77 -16.03 13.87
N THR A 3 13.38 -15.76 15.00
CA THR A 3 13.77 -14.42 15.40
C THR A 3 14.91 -14.00 14.47
N THR A 4 14.59 -13.29 13.40
CA THR A 4 15.60 -12.56 12.63
C THR A 4 16.16 -11.49 13.56
N ALA A 5 17.45 -11.58 13.84
CA ALA A 5 18.17 -10.54 14.57
C ALA A 5 17.97 -9.21 13.85
N HIS A 6 17.34 -8.25 14.52
CA HIS A 6 17.21 -6.88 14.02
C HIS A 6 18.61 -6.27 13.94
N ASN A 7 19.10 -6.06 12.76
CA ASN A 7 20.43 -5.48 12.52
C ASN A 7 20.51 -3.98 12.83
N GLY A 8 19.51 -3.41 13.48
CA GLY A 8 19.49 -1.99 13.90
C GLY A 8 19.47 -0.98 12.74
N VAL A 9 19.33 -1.44 11.50
CA VAL A 9 19.31 -0.58 10.32
C VAL A 9 17.87 -0.40 9.85
N ARG A 10 17.39 0.84 9.81
CA ARG A 10 16.13 1.21 9.17
C ARG A 10 16.36 1.39 7.68
N ASP A 11 16.05 0.38 6.88
CA ASP A 11 16.20 0.38 5.42
C ASP A 11 14.93 -0.01 4.67
N GLY A 12 13.81 -0.01 5.38
CA GLY A 12 12.50 -0.37 4.84
C GLY A 12 11.65 0.84 4.44
N LEU A 13 10.91 0.70 3.35
CA LEU A 13 9.81 1.57 2.96
C LEU A 13 8.50 0.80 3.10
N ILE A 14 7.52 1.38 3.78
CA ILE A 14 6.17 0.81 3.89
C ILE A 14 5.16 1.61 3.06
N VAL A 15 4.33 0.90 2.30
CA VAL A 15 3.10 1.47 1.73
C VAL A 15 2.03 1.45 2.83
N LEU A 16 1.70 2.63 3.33
CA LEU A 16 0.84 2.83 4.49
C LEU A 16 -0.47 3.52 4.07
N SER A 17 -1.59 2.84 4.18
CA SER A 17 -2.89 3.45 3.93
C SER A 17 -3.41 4.24 5.14
N GLY A 18 -3.13 3.78 6.33
CA GLY A 18 -3.73 4.24 7.58
C GLY A 18 -4.90 3.39 8.05
N GLY A 19 -5.26 2.36 7.28
CA GLY A 19 -6.19 1.32 7.69
C GLY A 19 -5.54 0.32 8.66
N LEU A 20 -6.35 -0.58 9.23
CA LEU A 20 -5.93 -1.49 10.29
C LEU A 20 -4.71 -2.34 9.92
N ASP A 21 -4.74 -3.00 8.76
CA ASP A 21 -3.72 -3.98 8.40
C ASP A 21 -2.36 -3.33 8.14
N SER A 22 -2.33 -2.23 7.39
CA SER A 22 -1.09 -1.50 7.11
C SER A 22 -0.52 -0.83 8.36
N THR A 23 -1.39 -0.38 9.27
CA THR A 23 -0.97 0.19 10.55
C THR A 23 -0.39 -0.89 11.47
N THR A 24 -0.99 -2.07 11.53
CA THR A 24 -0.44 -3.21 12.28
C THR A 24 0.94 -3.59 11.76
N LEU A 25 1.10 -3.69 10.44
CA LEU A 25 2.38 -3.97 9.79
C LEU A 25 3.44 -2.90 10.13
N LEU A 26 3.05 -1.62 10.16
CA LEU A 26 3.93 -0.52 10.55
C LEU A 26 4.48 -0.71 11.96
N TYR A 27 3.62 -1.05 12.93
CA TYR A 27 4.04 -1.25 14.32
C TYR A 27 4.89 -2.49 14.50
N ASP A 28 4.60 -3.59 13.79
CA ASP A 28 5.37 -4.82 13.85
C ASP A 28 6.80 -4.63 13.35
N TYR A 29 6.99 -3.80 12.33
CA TYR A 29 8.28 -3.56 11.69
C TYR A 29 8.85 -2.13 11.90
N ARG A 30 8.34 -1.39 12.90
CA ARG A 30 8.71 0.01 13.15
C ARG A 30 10.21 0.27 13.26
N ASP A 31 10.96 -0.71 13.76
CA ASP A 31 12.41 -0.60 13.93
C ASP A 31 13.20 -0.84 12.65
N GLU A 32 12.53 -1.32 11.60
CA GLU A 32 13.09 -1.59 10.29
C GLU A 32 12.66 -0.58 9.22
N ILE A 33 11.59 0.19 9.49
CA ILE A 33 11.02 1.15 8.54
C ILE A 33 11.66 2.52 8.72
N ALA A 34 12.26 3.02 7.64
CA ALA A 34 12.81 4.36 7.55
C ALA A 34 11.79 5.36 6.97
N LEU A 35 10.94 4.90 6.05
CA LEU A 35 10.03 5.75 5.29
C LEU A 35 8.66 5.09 5.16
N ALA A 36 7.62 5.84 5.48
CA ALA A 36 6.24 5.47 5.17
C ALA A 36 5.72 6.32 4.01
N VAL A 37 5.02 5.69 3.08
CA VAL A 37 4.42 6.36 1.93
C VAL A 37 2.93 6.07 1.89
N THR A 38 2.13 7.12 1.90
CA THR A 38 0.68 7.03 1.70
C THR A 38 0.32 7.60 0.35
N PHE A 39 -0.43 6.85 -0.44
CA PHE A 39 -0.90 7.30 -1.75
C PHE A 39 -2.30 7.88 -1.64
N ASP A 40 -2.44 9.15 -2.01
CA ASP A 40 -3.74 9.80 -2.16
C ASP A 40 -4.21 9.68 -3.61
N TYR A 41 -5.02 8.67 -3.88
CA TYR A 41 -5.54 8.38 -5.22
C TYR A 41 -7.01 8.75 -5.39
N GLY A 42 -7.55 9.58 -4.49
CA GLY A 42 -8.95 10.00 -4.53
C GLY A 42 -9.92 8.93 -4.01
N SER A 43 -9.46 8.00 -3.17
CA SER A 43 -10.32 7.03 -2.50
C SER A 43 -11.21 7.73 -1.48
N LYS A 44 -12.45 7.24 -1.36
CA LYS A 44 -13.38 7.67 -0.32
C LYS A 44 -12.86 7.43 1.11
N HIS A 45 -11.94 6.49 1.28
CA HIS A 45 -11.29 6.19 2.55
C HIS A 45 -10.12 7.11 2.88
N ASN A 46 -9.47 7.72 1.88
CA ASN A 46 -8.28 8.55 2.08
C ASN A 46 -8.49 9.66 3.10
N GLN A 47 -9.64 10.32 3.10
CA GLN A 47 -9.93 11.42 4.03
C GLN A 47 -9.88 11.01 5.50
N ARG A 48 -10.22 9.75 5.81
CA ARG A 48 -10.19 9.21 7.17
C ARG A 48 -8.87 8.54 7.50
N GLU A 49 -8.29 7.85 6.55
CA GLU A 49 -7.10 7.02 6.75
C GLU A 49 -5.80 7.83 6.76
N ILE A 50 -5.68 8.86 5.91
CA ILE A 50 -4.46 9.70 5.85
C ILE A 50 -4.15 10.37 7.20
N PRO A 51 -5.10 10.99 7.92
CA PRO A 51 -4.82 11.53 9.26
C PRO A 51 -4.35 10.48 10.26
N CYS A 52 -4.88 9.25 10.17
CA CYS A 52 -4.43 8.14 11.00
C CYS A 52 -2.98 7.76 10.69
N ALA A 53 -2.64 7.63 9.42
CA ALA A 53 -1.28 7.35 8.97
C ALA A 53 -0.29 8.43 9.47
N GLN A 54 -0.66 9.70 9.32
CA GLN A 54 0.14 10.83 9.81
C GLN A 54 0.37 10.77 11.32
N HIS A 55 -0.67 10.46 12.08
CA HIS A 55 -0.59 10.34 13.53
C HIS A 55 0.39 9.25 13.95
N HIS A 56 0.28 8.05 13.39
CA HIS A 56 1.13 6.92 13.74
C HIS A 56 2.59 7.14 13.35
N CYS A 57 2.84 7.71 12.17
CA CYS A 57 4.21 8.05 11.77
C CYS A 57 4.86 9.08 12.70
N ARG A 58 4.11 10.11 13.12
CA ARG A 58 4.60 11.06 14.09
C ARG A 58 4.94 10.41 15.43
N GLN A 59 4.07 9.53 15.94
CA GLN A 59 4.32 8.82 17.20
C GLN A 59 5.58 7.95 17.15
N LEU A 60 5.85 7.32 16.00
CA LEU A 60 6.97 6.41 15.83
C LEU A 60 8.26 7.11 15.36
N GLY A 61 8.20 8.42 15.07
CA GLY A 61 9.34 9.15 14.52
C GLY A 61 9.78 8.63 13.14
N ILE A 62 8.83 8.21 12.31
CA ILE A 62 9.06 7.70 10.95
C ILE A 62 8.74 8.80 9.95
N GLU A 63 9.65 9.04 9.00
CA GLU A 63 9.39 9.97 7.89
C GLU A 63 8.16 9.50 7.11
N HIS A 64 7.26 10.43 6.80
CA HIS A 64 6.01 10.13 6.11
C HIS A 64 5.81 11.03 4.91
N LEU A 65 5.63 10.42 3.74
CA LEU A 65 5.28 11.10 2.51
C LEU A 65 3.86 10.77 2.09
N ILE A 66 3.12 11.79 1.67
CA ILE A 66 1.81 11.62 1.03
C ILE A 66 2.00 11.96 -0.44
N ILE A 67 1.82 10.95 -1.30
CA ILE A 67 2.02 11.08 -2.75
C ILE A 67 0.64 11.13 -3.44
N PRO A 68 0.30 12.27 -4.07
CA PRO A 68 -0.94 12.38 -4.80
C PRO A 68 -0.88 11.59 -6.11
N LEU A 69 -1.90 10.76 -6.36
CA LEU A 69 -2.13 10.03 -7.60
C LEU A 69 -3.44 10.51 -8.25
N GLY A 70 -3.54 11.80 -8.49
CA GLY A 70 -4.76 12.46 -8.99
C GLY A 70 -5.27 11.89 -10.32
N PHE A 71 -4.39 11.35 -11.17
CA PHE A 71 -4.77 10.70 -12.42
C PHE A 71 -5.70 9.50 -12.22
N MET A 72 -5.57 8.78 -11.11
CA MET A 72 -6.44 7.64 -10.81
C MET A 72 -7.89 8.10 -10.60
N GLY A 73 -8.10 9.22 -9.89
CA GLY A 73 -9.42 9.81 -9.74
C GLY A 73 -9.97 10.40 -11.04
N GLN A 74 -9.11 10.84 -11.94
CA GLN A 74 -9.49 11.49 -13.20
C GLN A 74 -9.81 10.50 -14.33
N TYR A 75 -9.05 9.41 -14.43
CA TYR A 75 -9.11 8.49 -15.58
C TYR A 75 -9.64 7.10 -15.25
N PHE A 76 -9.61 6.69 -13.98
CA PHE A 76 -10.08 5.37 -13.57
C PHE A 76 -11.54 5.43 -13.16
N ARG A 77 -12.26 4.32 -13.37
CA ARG A 77 -13.63 4.13 -12.92
C ARG A 77 -13.66 3.10 -11.80
N SER A 78 -14.12 3.50 -10.65
CA SER A 78 -14.35 2.61 -9.51
C SER A 78 -15.26 3.31 -8.51
N ASP A 79 -16.18 2.57 -7.89
CA ASP A 79 -17.06 3.10 -6.84
C ASP A 79 -16.30 3.42 -5.55
N LEU A 80 -15.08 2.92 -5.40
CA LEU A 80 -14.19 3.26 -4.30
C LEU A 80 -13.66 4.70 -4.41
N LEU A 81 -13.58 5.27 -5.62
CA LEU A 81 -13.07 6.62 -5.86
C LEU A 81 -14.14 7.67 -5.59
N LEU A 82 -13.71 8.89 -5.22
CA LEU A 82 -14.61 10.03 -5.02
C LEU A 82 -15.39 10.40 -6.29
N SER A 83 -14.83 10.13 -7.45
CA SER A 83 -15.47 10.31 -8.76
C SER A 83 -16.42 9.18 -9.15
N GLY A 84 -16.45 8.08 -8.42
CA GLY A 84 -17.28 6.91 -8.70
C GLY A 84 -18.66 6.97 -8.07
N GLY A 85 -19.44 5.89 -8.29
CA GLY A 85 -20.76 5.67 -7.69
C GLY A 85 -20.74 5.47 -6.18
N GLU A 86 -21.87 5.14 -5.59
CA GLU A 86 -21.94 4.79 -4.18
C GLU A 86 -21.27 3.43 -3.92
N ILE A 87 -20.61 3.30 -2.77
CA ILE A 87 -20.10 2.00 -2.34
C ILE A 87 -21.32 1.12 -2.00
N PRO A 88 -21.46 -0.05 -2.64
CA PRO A 88 -22.59 -0.93 -2.37
C PRO A 88 -22.70 -1.31 -0.89
N LEU A 89 -23.89 -1.10 -0.30
CA LEU A 89 -24.20 -1.53 1.06
C LEU A 89 -24.93 -2.88 0.96
N GLY A 90 -24.42 -3.90 1.61
CA GLY A 90 -25.09 -5.20 1.69
C GLY A 90 -24.14 -6.38 1.69
N ALA A 91 -24.69 -7.57 1.45
CA ALA A 91 -23.88 -8.80 1.43
C ALA A 91 -22.76 -8.72 0.41
N TYR A 92 -21.59 -9.15 0.83
CA TYR A 92 -20.43 -9.29 -0.04
C TYR A 92 -20.76 -10.29 -1.16
N ASN A 93 -21.06 -9.78 -2.35
CA ASN A 93 -21.16 -10.57 -3.56
C ASN A 93 -20.11 -10.10 -4.58
N GLU A 94 -19.75 -10.95 -5.53
CA GLU A 94 -18.69 -10.66 -6.49
C GLU A 94 -18.96 -9.40 -7.32
N GLU A 95 -20.22 -9.15 -7.72
CA GLU A 95 -20.59 -7.98 -8.53
C GLU A 95 -20.41 -6.67 -7.75
N ASN A 96 -20.85 -6.62 -6.49
CA ASN A 96 -20.73 -5.44 -5.65
C ASN A 96 -19.26 -5.13 -5.34
N MET A 97 -18.43 -6.15 -5.18
CA MET A 97 -17.02 -5.98 -4.90
C MET A 97 -16.21 -5.61 -6.14
N GLN A 98 -16.56 -6.13 -7.32
CA GLN A 98 -15.92 -5.75 -8.58
C GLN A 98 -16.08 -4.25 -8.88
N ALA A 99 -17.22 -3.66 -8.54
CA ALA A 99 -17.46 -2.22 -8.72
C ALA A 99 -16.50 -1.34 -7.89
N THR A 100 -15.94 -1.88 -6.80
CA THR A 100 -14.98 -1.17 -5.93
C THR A 100 -13.51 -1.41 -6.31
N VAL A 101 -13.23 -2.25 -7.29
CA VAL A 101 -11.85 -2.49 -7.74
C VAL A 101 -11.28 -1.24 -8.39
N VAL A 102 -10.14 -0.80 -7.89
CA VAL A 102 -9.29 0.20 -8.57
C VAL A 102 -8.24 -0.59 -9.36
N PRO A 103 -8.31 -0.57 -10.70
CA PRO A 103 -7.49 -1.46 -11.54
C PRO A 103 -6.00 -1.32 -11.27
N PHE A 104 -5.32 -2.44 -11.03
CA PHE A 104 -3.86 -2.53 -10.86
C PHE A 104 -3.28 -1.58 -9.80
N ARG A 105 -4.07 -1.24 -8.79
CA ARG A 105 -3.69 -0.28 -7.75
C ARG A 105 -2.39 -0.66 -7.04
N ASN A 106 -2.27 -1.90 -6.56
CA ASN A 106 -1.09 -2.35 -5.85
C ASN A 106 0.14 -2.38 -6.77
N GLY A 107 -0.01 -2.74 -8.04
CA GLY A 107 1.07 -2.69 -9.01
C GLY A 107 1.59 -1.29 -9.24
N ILE A 108 0.70 -0.30 -9.38
CA ILE A 108 1.07 1.12 -9.53
C ILE A 108 1.79 1.61 -8.27
N MET A 109 1.24 1.36 -7.10
CA MET A 109 1.82 1.79 -5.82
C MET A 109 3.18 1.16 -5.57
N LEU A 110 3.32 -0.15 -5.83
CA LEU A 110 4.60 -0.86 -5.67
C LEU A 110 5.65 -0.35 -6.65
N SER A 111 5.28 -0.03 -7.88
CA SER A 111 6.21 0.53 -8.88
C SER A 111 6.78 1.88 -8.43
N ILE A 112 5.92 2.77 -7.92
CA ILE A 112 6.34 4.08 -7.41
C ILE A 112 7.18 3.90 -6.14
N ALA A 113 6.73 3.03 -5.22
CA ALA A 113 7.44 2.75 -3.98
C ALA A 113 8.83 2.16 -4.23
N ALA A 114 8.98 1.27 -5.22
CA ALA A 114 10.26 0.69 -5.60
C ALA A 114 11.24 1.76 -6.11
N GLY A 115 10.80 2.63 -7.02
CA GLY A 115 11.64 3.73 -7.51
C GLY A 115 12.05 4.70 -6.40
N LEU A 116 11.13 4.98 -5.48
CA LEU A 116 11.42 5.84 -4.34
C LEU A 116 12.40 5.18 -3.35
N ALA A 117 12.23 3.88 -3.09
CA ALA A 117 13.13 3.11 -2.24
C ALA A 117 14.54 3.09 -2.83
N GLU A 118 14.68 2.80 -4.12
CA GLU A 118 15.97 2.83 -4.82
C GLU A 118 16.63 4.22 -4.71
N ASN A 119 15.88 5.29 -4.99
CA ASN A 119 16.38 6.66 -4.90
C ASN A 119 16.89 7.03 -3.48
N ARG A 120 16.27 6.46 -2.44
CA ARG A 120 16.61 6.68 -1.04
C ARG A 120 17.61 5.65 -0.48
N GLY A 121 18.06 4.68 -1.28
CA GLY A 121 18.94 3.61 -0.83
C GLY A 121 18.29 2.64 0.16
N LEU A 122 16.95 2.54 0.15
CA LEU A 122 16.19 1.61 0.98
C LEU A 122 16.08 0.25 0.26
N LYS A 123 16.19 -0.84 1.01
CA LYS A 123 16.36 -2.19 0.45
C LYS A 123 15.15 -3.09 0.59
N ARG A 124 14.15 -2.67 1.37
CA ARG A 124 12.98 -3.50 1.65
C ARG A 124 11.70 -2.71 1.42
N LEU A 125 10.70 -3.38 0.81
CA LEU A 125 9.36 -2.85 0.66
C LEU A 125 8.38 -3.67 1.51
N PHE A 126 7.54 -2.97 2.24
CA PHE A 126 6.48 -3.55 3.05
C PHE A 126 5.12 -3.12 2.50
N ILE A 127 4.26 -4.09 2.25
CA ILE A 127 2.88 -3.87 1.86
C ILE A 127 1.99 -4.86 2.59
N ALA A 128 0.88 -4.38 3.14
CA ALA A 128 -0.13 -5.23 3.76
C ALA A 128 -1.12 -5.70 2.69
N ASN A 129 -1.08 -6.99 2.37
CA ASN A 129 -2.02 -7.63 1.46
C ASN A 129 -2.94 -8.58 2.22
N HIS A 130 -4.23 -8.50 1.93
CA HIS A 130 -5.21 -9.42 2.49
C HIS A 130 -5.33 -10.68 1.63
N PHE A 131 -4.91 -11.83 2.16
CA PHE A 131 -5.00 -13.10 1.43
C PHE A 131 -6.43 -13.65 1.26
N GLY A 132 -7.43 -13.08 1.92
CA GLY A 132 -8.83 -13.50 1.82
C GLY A 132 -9.56 -13.06 0.54
N ASP A 133 -9.09 -12.02 -0.13
CA ASP A 133 -9.79 -11.36 -1.23
C ASP A 133 -9.25 -11.76 -2.63
N HIS A 134 -8.67 -12.94 -2.74
CA HIS A 134 -7.93 -13.39 -3.93
C HIS A 134 -8.72 -13.39 -5.24
N ASN A 135 -10.04 -13.58 -5.18
CA ASN A 135 -10.86 -13.69 -6.38
C ASN A 135 -11.19 -12.32 -6.97
N ILE A 136 -11.24 -11.28 -6.14
CA ILE A 136 -11.75 -9.96 -6.51
C ILE A 136 -10.63 -8.99 -6.84
N TYR A 137 -9.51 -9.06 -6.11
CA TYR A 137 -8.35 -8.19 -6.29
C TYR A 137 -7.16 -8.98 -6.83
N PRO A 138 -7.00 -9.08 -8.16
CA PRO A 138 -5.92 -9.87 -8.76
C PRO A 138 -4.53 -9.49 -8.28
N ASP A 139 -4.30 -8.20 -8.02
CA ASP A 139 -3.03 -7.63 -7.55
C ASP A 139 -2.78 -7.77 -6.04
N CYS A 140 -3.65 -8.52 -5.33
CA CYS A 140 -3.42 -9.00 -3.97
C CYS A 140 -2.95 -10.46 -3.91
N ARG A 141 -2.96 -11.18 -5.02
CA ARG A 141 -2.61 -12.60 -5.09
C ARG A 141 -1.10 -12.82 -4.95
N ALA A 142 -0.71 -13.96 -4.36
CA ALA A 142 0.69 -14.39 -4.36
C ALA A 142 1.24 -14.53 -5.79
N ALA A 143 0.43 -15.05 -6.72
CA ALA A 143 0.75 -15.15 -8.14
C ALA A 143 1.05 -13.81 -8.82
N PHE A 144 0.65 -12.70 -8.24
CA PHE A 144 1.04 -11.35 -8.64
C PHE A 144 2.21 -10.82 -7.83
N ALA A 145 2.14 -10.94 -6.50
CA ALA A 145 3.10 -10.33 -5.58
C ALA A 145 4.52 -10.90 -5.75
N GLU A 146 4.66 -12.20 -5.96
CA GLU A 146 5.96 -12.85 -6.14
C GLU A 146 6.66 -12.41 -7.44
N PRO A 147 6.02 -12.47 -8.64
CA PRO A 147 6.61 -11.93 -9.85
C PRO A 147 6.88 -10.43 -9.80
N MET A 148 6.03 -9.66 -9.13
CA MET A 148 6.24 -8.22 -8.95
C MET A 148 7.49 -7.94 -8.09
N ALA A 149 7.69 -8.68 -7.01
CA ALA A 149 8.89 -8.59 -6.19
C ALA A 149 10.15 -8.93 -6.97
N GLU A 150 10.10 -10.00 -7.78
CA GLU A 150 11.21 -10.39 -8.67
C GLU A 150 11.51 -9.30 -9.71
N ALA A 151 10.45 -8.75 -10.34
CA ALA A 151 10.62 -7.68 -11.32
C ALA A 151 11.27 -6.44 -10.70
N ILE A 152 10.88 -6.07 -9.48
CA ILE A 152 11.46 -4.95 -8.74
C ILE A 152 12.94 -5.24 -8.45
N LEU A 153 13.25 -6.45 -7.97
CA LEU A 153 14.62 -6.86 -7.66
C LEU A 153 15.53 -6.80 -8.89
N GLN A 154 15.05 -7.26 -10.05
CA GLN A 154 15.80 -7.23 -11.30
C GLN A 154 15.86 -5.84 -11.93
N GLY A 155 14.90 -5.00 -11.67
CA GLY A 155 14.77 -3.66 -12.26
C GLY A 155 15.39 -2.53 -11.44
N THR A 156 15.92 -2.81 -10.26
CA THR A 156 16.58 -1.84 -9.37
C THR A 156 18.04 -2.21 -9.12
N SER A 157 18.84 -1.21 -8.76
CA SER A 157 20.29 -1.38 -8.51
C SER A 157 20.63 -1.70 -7.04
N ASN A 158 19.62 -1.78 -6.16
CA ASN A 158 19.83 -1.95 -4.71
C ASN A 158 19.87 -3.41 -4.29
#